data_d8f3fe28c97737f62afae2719b3c0c0e
#
_entry.id   d8f3fe28c97737f62afae2719b3c0c0e
#
_cell.length_a   1.000
_cell.length_b   1.000
_cell.length_c   1.000
_cell.angle_alpha   90.00
_cell.angle_beta   90.00
_cell.angle_gamma   90.00
#
_symmetry.space_group_name_H-M   'P 1'
#
loop_
_entity.id
_entity.type
_entity.pdbx_description
1 polymer ?
#
loop_
_entity_poly.entity_id
_entity_poly.type
_entity_poly.pdbx_seq_one_letter_code
_entity_poly.pdbx_strand_id
1 'polypeptide(L)'
;FPGCLLAALRCAQYLKQHYPGIRIAAGGGYPSTELRTMSDRGIFRYIDYLILDDGELPLERILSDGELVRTYTRDGYHEGEGNVTHKERGCPDFTGLPFDRYLSLLETTNPMHRLWTDGRWNKMTIAHGCYWAKCAFCDTSLDYIRRYESVPAATFVDWMEEVIRQTGSRSFHFTDEAAPPKLLKEISLEILRRGLCVSWWTNVRFESRYTGDLCLLMAAAGCIAVSGGLEVASDRLLKKRNKGVDIAQAALAMRNFSYAGIMVHAYLMYGFPTQTLQESVDSLE
;
A
#
# COMPACT_ATOMS: atom_id res chain seq x y z
N PHE A 1 -0.79 4.52 -11.90
CA PHE A 1 -0.88 5.99 -11.82
C PHE A 1 -1.16 6.56 -13.22
N PRO A 2 -1.99 7.64 -13.35
CA PRO A 2 -2.27 8.29 -14.64
C PRO A 2 -1.00 8.67 -15.39
N GLY A 3 0.01 9.19 -14.70
CA GLY A 3 1.29 9.58 -15.28
C GLY A 3 2.09 8.45 -15.91
N CYS A 4 1.82 7.20 -15.54
CA CYS A 4 2.50 6.04 -16.12
C CYS A 4 1.79 5.47 -17.35
N LEU A 5 0.53 5.83 -17.61
CA LEU A 5 -0.26 5.23 -18.69
C LEU A 5 0.37 5.42 -20.07
N LEU A 6 0.78 6.65 -20.39
CA LEU A 6 1.40 6.94 -21.69
C LEU A 6 2.68 6.13 -21.88
N ALA A 7 3.55 6.07 -20.85
CA ALA A 7 4.77 5.28 -20.92
C ALA A 7 4.47 3.78 -21.09
N ALA A 8 3.50 3.24 -20.35
CA ALA A 8 3.06 1.85 -20.47
C ALA A 8 2.56 1.53 -21.88
N LEU A 9 1.72 2.40 -22.46
CA LEU A 9 1.22 2.23 -23.84
C LEU A 9 2.34 2.32 -24.88
N ARG A 10 3.33 3.20 -24.70
CA ARG A 10 4.51 3.30 -25.60
C ARG A 10 5.38 2.05 -25.50
N CYS A 11 5.61 1.54 -24.27
CA CYS A 11 6.31 0.26 -24.10
C CYS A 11 5.55 -0.89 -24.75
N ALA A 12 4.24 -0.98 -24.53
CA ALA A 12 3.40 -2.00 -25.14
C ALA A 12 3.41 -1.92 -26.68
N GLN A 13 3.32 -0.71 -27.23
CA GLN A 13 3.44 -0.48 -28.66
C GLN A 13 4.78 -0.99 -29.22
N TYR A 14 5.89 -0.64 -28.56
CA TYR A 14 7.21 -1.11 -28.95
C TYR A 14 7.30 -2.65 -28.92
N LEU A 15 6.83 -3.25 -27.82
CA LEU A 15 6.85 -4.70 -27.67
C LEU A 15 6.02 -5.41 -28.76
N LYS A 16 4.82 -4.90 -29.06
CA LYS A 16 3.97 -5.48 -30.12
C LYS A 16 4.59 -5.36 -31.53
N GLN A 17 5.36 -4.30 -31.78
CA GLN A 17 6.05 -4.11 -33.05
C GLN A 17 7.25 -5.06 -33.22
N HIS A 18 8.00 -5.33 -32.15
CA HIS A 18 9.23 -6.13 -32.22
C HIS A 18 9.00 -7.60 -31.84
N TYR A 19 7.96 -7.88 -31.07
CA TYR A 19 7.60 -9.21 -30.56
C TYR A 19 6.09 -9.46 -30.75
N PRO A 20 5.60 -9.68 -31.99
CA PRO A 20 4.14 -9.73 -32.26
C PRO A 20 3.38 -10.81 -31.49
N GLY A 21 4.07 -11.88 -31.08
CA GLY A 21 3.46 -12.98 -30.31
C GLY A 21 3.39 -12.75 -28.78
N ILE A 22 3.93 -11.63 -28.26
CA ILE A 22 3.90 -11.39 -26.81
C ILE A 22 2.50 -11.02 -26.35
N ARG A 23 2.04 -11.61 -25.25
CA ARG A 23 0.82 -11.21 -24.55
C ARG A 23 1.15 -10.15 -23.51
N ILE A 24 0.39 -9.07 -23.47
CA ILE A 24 0.61 -7.94 -22.57
C ILE A 24 -0.61 -7.78 -21.68
N ALA A 25 -0.42 -7.94 -20.39
CA ALA A 25 -1.42 -7.66 -19.37
C ALA A 25 -1.07 -6.37 -18.63
N ALA A 26 -2.08 -5.54 -18.35
CA ALA A 26 -1.97 -4.34 -17.53
C ALA A 26 -2.98 -4.40 -16.40
N GLY A 27 -2.61 -3.90 -15.21
CA GLY A 27 -3.45 -3.91 -14.02
C GLY A 27 -3.01 -2.86 -12.99
N GLY A 28 -3.51 -2.99 -11.78
CA GLY A 28 -3.21 -2.11 -10.65
C GLY A 28 -4.27 -1.05 -10.39
N GLY A 29 -3.98 -0.09 -9.50
CA GLY A 29 -4.98 0.85 -9.02
C GLY A 29 -5.66 1.69 -10.10
N TYR A 30 -4.90 2.20 -11.09
CA TYR A 30 -5.48 3.03 -12.15
C TYR A 30 -6.45 2.28 -13.07
N PRO A 31 -6.14 1.08 -13.57
CA PRO A 31 -7.15 0.23 -14.23
C PRO A 31 -8.37 -0.05 -13.35
N SER A 32 -8.16 -0.37 -12.11
CA SER A 32 -9.24 -0.77 -11.18
C SER A 32 -10.17 0.37 -10.77
N THR A 33 -9.73 1.63 -10.88
CA THR A 33 -10.54 2.82 -10.57
C THR A 33 -10.95 3.57 -11.83
N GLU A 34 -10.02 4.27 -12.47
CA GLU A 34 -10.30 5.22 -13.55
C GLU A 34 -10.70 4.52 -14.85
N LEU A 35 -10.11 3.36 -15.15
CA LEU A 35 -10.42 2.64 -16.38
C LEU A 35 -11.52 1.58 -16.21
N ARG A 36 -12.09 1.45 -15.01
CA ARG A 36 -13.14 0.45 -14.70
C ARG A 36 -14.37 0.55 -15.62
N THR A 37 -14.75 1.74 -15.99
CA THR A 37 -15.92 2.01 -16.85
C THR A 37 -15.53 2.49 -18.24
N MET A 38 -14.33 2.12 -18.68
CA MET A 38 -13.80 2.58 -19.96
C MET A 38 -14.65 2.12 -21.14
N SER A 39 -15.06 3.07 -21.97
CA SER A 39 -15.79 2.82 -23.23
C SER A 39 -14.87 2.75 -24.44
N ASP A 40 -13.73 3.47 -24.43
CA ASP A 40 -12.77 3.46 -25.53
C ASP A 40 -11.95 2.17 -25.54
N ARG A 41 -12.03 1.44 -26.63
CA ARG A 41 -11.29 0.19 -26.87
C ARG A 41 -9.90 0.41 -27.51
N GLY A 42 -9.48 1.66 -27.70
CA GLY A 42 -8.20 1.99 -28.34
C GLY A 42 -6.98 1.42 -27.63
N ILE A 43 -7.05 1.23 -26.31
CA ILE A 43 -6.00 0.62 -25.50
C ILE A 43 -5.64 -0.81 -25.96
N PHE A 44 -6.61 -1.57 -26.45
CA PHE A 44 -6.44 -2.95 -26.92
C PHE A 44 -5.72 -3.07 -28.29
N ARG A 45 -5.21 -1.97 -28.82
CA ARG A 45 -4.22 -1.99 -29.91
C ARG A 45 -2.84 -2.46 -29.42
N TYR A 46 -2.57 -2.27 -28.11
CA TYR A 46 -1.26 -2.48 -27.52
C TYR A 46 -1.29 -3.45 -26.34
N ILE A 47 -2.39 -3.53 -25.62
CA ILE A 47 -2.59 -4.37 -24.44
C ILE A 47 -3.60 -5.46 -24.79
N ASP A 48 -3.35 -6.70 -24.41
CA ASP A 48 -4.28 -7.81 -24.64
C ASP A 48 -5.29 -7.96 -23.52
N TYR A 49 -4.84 -7.73 -22.26
CA TYR A 49 -5.62 -7.92 -21.05
C TYR A 49 -5.52 -6.70 -20.14
N LEU A 50 -6.67 -6.16 -19.72
CA LEU A 50 -6.73 -5.12 -18.71
C LEU A 50 -7.41 -5.71 -17.48
N ILE A 51 -6.61 -5.97 -16.45
CA ILE A 51 -7.02 -6.63 -15.21
C ILE A 51 -7.50 -5.60 -14.20
N LEU A 52 -8.66 -5.86 -13.61
CA LEU A 52 -9.23 -5.07 -12.52
C LEU A 52 -9.02 -5.76 -11.17
N ASP A 53 -8.96 -4.94 -10.13
CA ASP A 53 -8.88 -5.37 -8.73
C ASP A 53 -7.60 -6.18 -8.42
N ASP A 54 -7.71 -7.23 -7.62
CA ASP A 54 -6.58 -8.10 -7.30
C ASP A 54 -6.18 -8.92 -8.51
N GLY A 55 -4.92 -8.87 -8.85
CA GLY A 55 -4.39 -9.41 -10.10
C GLY A 55 -4.01 -10.90 -10.06
N GLU A 56 -3.94 -11.52 -8.89
CA GLU A 56 -3.37 -12.86 -8.72
C GLU A 56 -4.16 -13.92 -9.50
N LEU A 57 -5.45 -14.03 -9.22
CA LEU A 57 -6.30 -15.00 -9.93
C LEU A 57 -6.45 -14.68 -11.42
N PRO A 58 -6.74 -13.43 -11.84
CA PRO A 58 -6.74 -13.07 -13.25
C PRO A 58 -5.47 -13.44 -13.99
N LEU A 59 -4.30 -13.15 -13.40
CA LEU A 59 -3.02 -13.46 -14.03
C LEU A 59 -2.79 -14.98 -14.14
N GLU A 60 -3.12 -15.74 -13.11
CA GLU A 60 -3.08 -17.21 -13.13
C GLU A 60 -3.95 -17.76 -14.27
N ARG A 61 -5.18 -17.24 -14.44
CA ARG A 61 -6.10 -17.64 -15.49
C ARG A 61 -5.56 -17.31 -16.89
N ILE A 62 -4.96 -16.13 -17.07
CA ILE A 62 -4.31 -15.76 -18.34
C ILE A 62 -3.14 -16.69 -18.66
N LEU A 63 -2.33 -17.05 -17.68
CA LEU A 63 -1.16 -17.91 -17.86
C LEU A 63 -1.53 -19.37 -18.12
N SER A 64 -2.63 -19.85 -17.54
CA SER A 64 -3.14 -21.22 -17.71
C SER A 64 -4.10 -21.37 -18.90
N ASP A 65 -4.36 -20.31 -19.66
CA ASP A 65 -5.40 -20.24 -20.70
C ASP A 65 -6.79 -20.65 -20.18
N GLY A 66 -7.06 -20.32 -18.89
CA GLY A 66 -8.31 -20.61 -18.20
C GLY A 66 -9.40 -19.55 -18.46
N GLU A 67 -10.54 -19.73 -17.80
CA GLU A 67 -11.63 -18.75 -17.86
C GLU A 67 -11.20 -17.41 -17.21
N LEU A 68 -11.35 -16.32 -17.97
CA LEU A 68 -10.93 -15.00 -17.53
C LEU A 68 -11.81 -14.46 -16.39
N VAL A 69 -11.20 -13.78 -15.45
CA VAL A 69 -11.86 -13.20 -14.25
C VAL A 69 -11.50 -11.73 -14.16
N ARG A 70 -12.46 -10.84 -13.93
CA ARG A 70 -12.28 -9.39 -13.77
C ARG A 70 -11.33 -8.78 -14.80
N THR A 71 -11.42 -9.21 -16.04
CA THR A 71 -10.48 -8.84 -17.10
C THR A 71 -11.22 -8.31 -18.32
N TYR A 72 -10.82 -7.13 -18.79
CA TYR A 72 -11.20 -6.64 -20.11
C TYR A 72 -10.28 -7.18 -21.18
N THR A 73 -10.87 -7.59 -22.27
CA THR A 73 -10.18 -7.87 -23.54
C THR A 73 -10.75 -6.97 -24.65
N ARG A 74 -10.25 -7.12 -25.86
CA ARG A 74 -10.81 -6.45 -27.03
C ARG A 74 -12.30 -6.75 -27.22
N ASP A 75 -12.72 -7.97 -26.89
CA ASP A 75 -14.08 -8.46 -27.12
C ASP A 75 -15.07 -8.04 -26.02
N GLY A 76 -14.59 -7.74 -24.81
CA GLY A 76 -15.44 -7.31 -23.71
C GLY A 76 -14.85 -7.50 -22.33
N TYR A 77 -15.70 -7.32 -21.34
CA TYR A 77 -15.40 -7.58 -19.94
C TYR A 77 -15.80 -9.00 -19.57
N HIS A 78 -14.88 -9.70 -18.93
CA HIS A 78 -15.07 -11.02 -18.36
C HIS A 78 -15.15 -10.88 -16.84
N GLU A 79 -16.32 -11.06 -16.27
CA GLU A 79 -16.54 -10.90 -14.85
C GLU A 79 -15.91 -12.03 -14.06
N GLY A 80 -16.29 -13.27 -14.36
CA GLY A 80 -15.81 -14.49 -13.69
C GLY A 80 -16.00 -14.45 -12.18
N GLU A 81 -15.70 -15.55 -11.50
CA GLU A 81 -15.80 -15.65 -10.04
C GLU A 81 -14.48 -16.08 -9.42
N GLY A 82 -14.33 -15.78 -8.12
CA GLY A 82 -13.20 -16.20 -7.30
C GLY A 82 -12.24 -15.08 -6.95
N ASN A 83 -11.43 -15.35 -5.96
CA ASN A 83 -10.41 -14.46 -5.44
C ASN A 83 -9.34 -15.28 -4.72
N VAL A 84 -8.12 -14.74 -4.65
CA VAL A 84 -7.05 -15.26 -3.80
C VAL A 84 -6.98 -14.38 -2.56
N THR A 85 -7.20 -14.95 -1.39
CA THR A 85 -7.15 -14.22 -0.12
C THR A 85 -5.71 -13.80 0.19
N HIS A 86 -5.56 -12.76 1.00
CA HIS A 86 -4.23 -12.27 1.41
C HIS A 86 -3.37 -13.39 2.04
N LYS A 87 -3.98 -14.28 2.82
CA LYS A 87 -3.28 -15.43 3.41
C LYS A 87 -2.84 -16.45 2.36
N GLU A 88 -3.68 -16.72 1.36
CA GLU A 88 -3.38 -17.67 0.28
C GLU A 88 -2.28 -17.18 -0.66
N ARG A 89 -2.09 -15.86 -0.81
CA ARG A 89 -0.95 -15.28 -1.53
C ARG A 89 0.38 -15.73 -0.92
N GLY A 90 0.42 -15.91 0.39
CA GLY A 90 1.59 -16.40 1.11
C GLY A 90 2.71 -15.37 1.26
N CYS A 91 3.90 -15.89 1.54
CA CYS A 91 5.12 -15.09 1.65
C CYS A 91 5.55 -14.56 0.27
N PRO A 92 5.93 -13.28 0.16
CA PRO A 92 6.55 -12.80 -1.06
C PRO A 92 7.84 -13.58 -1.39
N ASP A 93 8.03 -13.90 -2.67
CA ASP A 93 9.25 -14.53 -3.17
C ASP A 93 10.12 -13.49 -3.89
N PHE A 94 11.26 -13.18 -3.30
CA PHE A 94 12.25 -12.27 -3.86
C PHE A 94 13.46 -13.01 -4.45
N THR A 95 13.41 -14.33 -4.52
CA THR A 95 14.51 -15.17 -5.02
C THR A 95 14.87 -14.80 -6.46
N GLY A 96 16.13 -14.59 -6.73
CA GLY A 96 16.63 -14.28 -8.08
C GLY A 96 16.50 -12.80 -8.48
N LEU A 97 15.93 -11.95 -7.65
CA LEU A 97 15.94 -10.51 -7.91
C LEU A 97 17.35 -9.93 -7.63
N PRO A 98 17.86 -9.09 -8.55
CA PRO A 98 19.22 -8.53 -8.42
C PRO A 98 19.21 -7.30 -7.48
N PHE A 99 19.04 -7.51 -6.17
CA PHE A 99 18.93 -6.43 -5.18
C PHE A 99 20.13 -5.48 -5.15
N ASP A 100 21.32 -6.00 -5.38
CA ASP A 100 22.58 -5.24 -5.47
C ASP A 100 22.60 -4.27 -6.66
N ARG A 101 21.79 -4.51 -7.69
CA ARG A 101 21.66 -3.66 -8.88
C ARG A 101 20.55 -2.60 -8.78
N TYR A 102 19.66 -2.70 -7.80
CA TYR A 102 18.64 -1.68 -7.57
C TYR A 102 19.26 -0.47 -6.89
N LEU A 103 18.97 0.72 -7.41
CA LEU A 103 19.40 1.96 -6.79
C LEU A 103 18.81 2.10 -5.39
N SER A 104 19.68 2.33 -4.42
CA SER A 104 19.29 2.74 -3.09
C SER A 104 18.89 4.22 -3.11
N LEU A 105 17.90 4.60 -2.32
CA LEU A 105 17.55 6.00 -2.14
C LEU A 105 18.70 6.83 -1.53
N LEU A 106 19.63 6.19 -0.83
CA LEU A 106 20.85 6.82 -0.33
C LEU A 106 21.83 7.21 -1.43
N GLU A 107 21.75 6.57 -2.59
CA GLU A 107 22.59 6.85 -3.77
C GLU A 107 22.05 8.03 -4.60
N THR A 108 20.86 8.53 -4.27
CA THR A 108 20.26 9.70 -4.92
C THR A 108 20.61 10.99 -4.18
N THR A 109 20.65 12.11 -4.90
CA THR A 109 20.98 13.42 -4.33
C THR A 109 19.85 14.05 -3.52
N ASN A 110 18.69 13.44 -3.43
CA ASN A 110 17.56 13.97 -2.67
C ASN A 110 17.75 13.78 -1.15
N PRO A 111 18.03 14.85 -0.37
CA PRO A 111 18.28 14.73 1.06
C PRO A 111 17.08 14.22 1.87
N MET A 112 15.85 14.40 1.36
CA MET A 112 14.63 13.91 2.02
C MET A 112 14.61 12.39 2.13
N HIS A 113 15.18 11.69 1.20
CA HIS A 113 15.24 10.22 1.24
C HIS A 113 16.07 9.67 2.40
N ARG A 114 17.07 10.43 2.86
CA ARG A 114 17.92 10.04 3.99
C ARG A 114 17.21 10.02 5.33
N LEU A 115 16.07 10.70 5.44
CA LEU A 115 15.26 10.74 6.64
C LEU A 115 14.38 9.49 6.81
N TRP A 116 14.05 8.81 5.69
CA TRP A 116 13.03 7.78 5.66
C TRP A 116 13.54 6.37 5.48
N THR A 117 14.74 6.19 4.95
CA THR A 117 15.10 4.89 4.43
C THR A 117 16.61 4.69 4.42
N ASP A 118 17.03 3.47 4.75
CA ASP A 118 18.37 2.97 4.48
C ASP A 118 18.53 2.51 3.01
N GLY A 119 17.49 2.67 2.19
CA GLY A 119 17.48 2.46 0.75
C GLY A 119 16.71 1.23 0.29
N ARG A 120 17.05 0.04 0.70
CA ARG A 120 16.50 -1.21 0.17
C ARG A 120 15.57 -1.90 1.15
N TRP A 121 14.32 -1.41 1.22
CA TRP A 121 13.28 -1.98 2.08
C TRP A 121 12.62 -3.19 1.45
N ASN A 122 12.55 -4.30 2.14
CA ASN A 122 11.68 -5.40 1.80
C ASN A 122 10.21 -4.93 1.92
N LYS A 123 9.45 -5.05 0.84
CA LYS A 123 8.04 -4.65 0.79
C LYS A 123 7.17 -5.82 1.20
N MET A 124 6.35 -5.64 2.24
CA MET A 124 5.41 -6.66 2.71
C MET A 124 4.09 -5.99 3.10
N THR A 125 3.01 -6.74 3.10
CA THR A 125 1.68 -6.25 3.50
C THR A 125 1.16 -7.14 4.62
N ILE A 126 0.78 -6.54 5.75
CA ILE A 126 0.23 -7.24 6.92
C ILE A 126 -1.23 -7.62 6.65
N ALA A 127 -1.95 -6.69 6.01
CA ALA A 127 -3.36 -6.86 5.70
C ALA A 127 -3.71 -6.22 4.35
N HIS A 128 -4.53 -6.91 3.56
CA HIS A 128 -5.16 -6.30 2.39
C HIS A 128 -6.26 -5.33 2.85
N GLY A 129 -6.30 -4.15 2.21
CA GLY A 129 -7.33 -3.14 2.44
C GLY A 129 -7.19 -2.36 3.74
N CYS A 130 -8.17 -1.52 4.02
CA CYS A 130 -8.21 -0.65 5.18
C CYS A 130 -9.30 -1.08 6.16
N TYR A 131 -8.93 -1.38 7.41
CA TYR A 131 -9.91 -1.79 8.45
C TYR A 131 -10.97 -0.73 8.78
N TRP A 132 -10.73 0.54 8.46
CA TRP A 132 -11.72 1.60 8.63
C TRP A 132 -12.71 1.66 7.46
N ALA A 133 -12.23 1.74 6.24
CA ALA A 133 -12.97 1.71 4.97
C ALA A 133 -14.26 2.57 4.93
N LYS A 134 -14.27 3.77 5.55
CA LYS A 134 -15.45 4.65 5.66
C LYS A 134 -15.18 6.09 5.23
N CYS A 135 -13.94 6.41 4.84
CA CYS A 135 -13.62 7.78 4.42
C CYS A 135 -14.34 8.12 3.12
N ALA A 136 -14.99 9.30 3.08
CA ALA A 136 -15.79 9.72 1.92
C ALA A 136 -14.96 10.08 0.68
N PHE A 137 -13.65 10.15 0.78
CA PHE A 137 -12.73 10.38 -0.34
C PHE A 137 -12.08 9.10 -0.86
N CYS A 138 -12.24 7.97 -0.17
CA CYS A 138 -11.83 6.65 -0.66
C CYS A 138 -13.01 6.02 -1.42
N ASP A 139 -12.71 5.38 -2.55
CA ASP A 139 -13.74 4.67 -3.31
C ASP A 139 -14.08 3.32 -2.67
N THR A 140 -14.75 3.39 -1.50
CA THR A 140 -15.19 2.21 -0.75
C THR A 140 -16.43 1.53 -1.35
N SER A 141 -16.94 2.02 -2.47
CA SER A 141 -17.95 1.30 -3.26
C SER A 141 -17.38 0.08 -3.96
N LEU A 142 -16.08 0.09 -4.23
CA LEU A 142 -15.36 -1.04 -4.82
C LEU A 142 -15.02 -2.09 -3.77
N ASP A 143 -15.45 -3.33 -4.01
CA ASP A 143 -15.27 -4.42 -3.05
C ASP A 143 -13.80 -4.67 -2.70
N TYR A 144 -12.90 -4.60 -3.67
CA TYR A 144 -11.48 -4.82 -3.42
C TYR A 144 -10.83 -3.75 -2.52
N ILE A 145 -11.36 -2.52 -2.49
CA ILE A 145 -10.94 -1.44 -1.58
C ILE A 145 -11.56 -1.63 -0.19
N ARG A 146 -12.83 -2.06 -0.15
CA ARG A 146 -13.58 -2.23 1.10
C ARG A 146 -13.18 -3.49 1.86
N ARG A 147 -12.76 -4.53 1.16
CA ARG A 147 -12.40 -5.82 1.74
C ARG A 147 -11.18 -5.67 2.63
N TYR A 148 -11.25 -6.22 3.84
CA TYR A 148 -10.15 -6.22 4.78
C TYR A 148 -9.79 -7.67 5.16
N GLU A 149 -8.56 -8.07 4.88
CA GLU A 149 -8.04 -9.40 5.14
C GLU A 149 -6.66 -9.32 5.77
N SER A 150 -6.52 -9.74 7.00
CA SER A 150 -5.23 -9.78 7.70
C SER A 150 -4.71 -11.20 7.86
N VAL A 151 -3.39 -11.31 8.05
CA VAL A 151 -2.76 -12.56 8.46
C VAL A 151 -2.44 -12.55 9.96
N PRO A 152 -2.36 -13.71 10.63
CA PRO A 152 -1.91 -13.79 12.02
C PRO A 152 -0.49 -13.23 12.17
N ALA A 153 -0.21 -12.58 13.30
CA ALA A 153 1.10 -11.99 13.58
C ALA A 153 2.25 -12.99 13.48
N ALA A 154 2.08 -14.20 14.00
CA ALA A 154 3.08 -15.26 13.93
C ALA A 154 3.41 -15.61 12.47
N THR A 155 2.39 -15.80 11.63
CA THR A 155 2.56 -16.07 10.19
C THR A 155 3.28 -14.93 9.48
N PHE A 156 2.94 -13.67 9.80
CA PHE A 156 3.61 -12.53 9.21
C PHE A 156 5.09 -12.47 9.59
N VAL A 157 5.42 -12.77 10.85
CA VAL A 157 6.84 -12.81 11.29
C VAL A 157 7.57 -14.02 10.71
N ASP A 158 6.92 -15.18 10.48
CA ASP A 158 7.49 -16.27 9.69
C ASP A 158 7.89 -15.80 8.29
N TRP A 159 7.03 -15.03 7.63
CA TRP A 159 7.33 -14.43 6.32
C TRP A 159 8.48 -13.43 6.38
N MET A 160 8.58 -12.63 7.45
CA MET A 160 9.72 -11.72 7.63
C MET A 160 11.04 -12.50 7.71
N GLU A 161 11.10 -13.59 8.47
CA GLU A 161 12.29 -14.44 8.58
C GLU A 161 12.66 -15.08 7.23
N GLU A 162 11.66 -15.56 6.49
CA GLU A 162 11.87 -16.11 5.15
C GLU A 162 12.41 -15.05 4.17
N VAL A 163 11.83 -13.85 4.18
CA VAL A 163 12.30 -12.74 3.33
C VAL A 163 13.73 -12.32 3.69
N ILE A 164 14.09 -12.30 4.98
CA ILE A 164 15.47 -12.07 5.40
C ILE A 164 16.39 -13.14 4.82
N ARG A 165 15.98 -14.40 4.85
CA ARG A 165 16.76 -15.52 4.29
C ARG A 165 16.98 -15.36 2.78
N GLN A 166 15.99 -14.87 2.04
CA GLN A 166 16.07 -14.66 0.60
C GLN A 166 16.93 -13.46 0.21
N THR A 167 16.80 -12.35 0.96
CA THR A 167 17.37 -11.05 0.56
C THR A 167 18.61 -10.65 1.35
N GLY A 168 18.83 -11.22 2.54
CA GLY A 168 19.83 -10.77 3.49
C GLY A 168 19.50 -9.44 4.18
N SER A 169 18.48 -8.70 3.73
CA SER A 169 18.08 -7.42 4.31
C SER A 169 17.12 -7.62 5.49
N ARG A 170 17.35 -6.82 6.55
CA ARG A 170 16.53 -6.79 7.78
C ARG A 170 15.66 -5.54 7.86
N SER A 171 15.53 -4.80 6.78
CA SER A 171 14.76 -3.57 6.69
C SER A 171 13.46 -3.81 5.94
N PHE A 172 12.34 -3.36 6.52
CA PHE A 172 11.00 -3.62 6.01
C PHE A 172 10.15 -2.35 5.87
N HIS A 173 9.43 -2.28 4.78
CA HIS A 173 8.29 -1.38 4.64
C HIS A 173 7.01 -2.20 4.56
N PHE A 174 6.16 -2.08 5.57
CA PHE A 174 4.83 -2.67 5.52
C PHE A 174 3.93 -1.72 4.74
N THR A 175 3.55 -2.16 3.53
CA THR A 175 2.86 -1.33 2.52
C THR A 175 1.36 -1.28 2.73
N ASP A 176 0.91 -1.48 3.95
CA ASP A 176 -0.50 -1.45 4.32
C ASP A 176 -1.15 -0.10 4.02
N GLU A 177 -2.44 -0.10 3.67
CA GLU A 177 -3.22 1.12 3.57
C GLU A 177 -3.41 1.80 4.95
N ALA A 178 -3.60 0.98 5.97
CA ALA A 178 -3.60 1.39 7.38
C ALA A 178 -3.37 0.16 8.26
N ALA A 179 -2.20 0.02 8.82
CA ALA A 179 -1.87 -1.10 9.72
C ALA A 179 -2.65 -0.98 11.04
N PRO A 180 -3.37 -2.04 11.46
CA PRO A 180 -4.20 -1.97 12.67
C PRO A 180 -3.37 -1.97 13.94
N PRO A 181 -3.68 -1.11 14.93
CA PRO A 181 -2.94 -1.04 16.20
C PRO A 181 -2.83 -2.37 16.94
N LYS A 182 -3.92 -3.16 16.96
CA LYS A 182 -3.92 -4.47 17.59
C LYS A 182 -2.93 -5.43 16.94
N LEU A 183 -2.92 -5.50 15.63
CA LEU A 183 -2.04 -6.40 14.89
C LEU A 183 -0.58 -5.95 14.96
N LEU A 184 -0.31 -4.64 14.92
CA LEU A 184 1.03 -4.10 15.15
C LEU A 184 1.55 -4.42 16.56
N LYS A 185 0.68 -4.40 17.59
CA LYS A 185 1.04 -4.88 18.93
C LYS A 185 1.46 -6.34 18.91
N GLU A 186 0.65 -7.20 18.30
CA GLU A 186 0.90 -8.65 18.23
C GLU A 186 2.19 -8.96 17.45
N ILE A 187 2.43 -8.28 16.32
CA ILE A 187 3.66 -8.41 15.51
C ILE A 187 4.88 -7.93 16.33
N SER A 188 4.77 -6.79 17.02
CA SER A 188 5.88 -6.28 17.84
C SER A 188 6.25 -7.24 18.96
N LEU A 189 5.27 -7.83 19.64
CA LEU A 189 5.50 -8.84 20.67
C LEU A 189 6.16 -10.09 20.06
N GLU A 190 5.74 -10.53 18.89
CA GLU A 190 6.30 -11.71 18.24
C GLU A 190 7.74 -11.48 17.76
N ILE A 191 8.04 -10.31 17.20
CA ILE A 191 9.41 -9.88 16.83
C ILE A 191 10.34 -9.96 18.06
N LEU A 192 9.91 -9.37 19.18
CA LEU A 192 10.68 -9.38 20.44
C LEU A 192 10.83 -10.79 21.02
N ARG A 193 9.75 -11.58 21.01
CA ARG A 193 9.76 -12.97 21.52
C ARG A 193 10.77 -13.84 20.75
N ARG A 194 10.92 -13.62 19.42
CA ARG A 194 11.90 -14.35 18.58
C ARG A 194 13.29 -13.75 18.64
N GLY A 195 13.49 -12.60 19.30
CA GLY A 195 14.77 -11.90 19.27
C GLY A 195 15.17 -11.41 17.88
N LEU A 196 14.20 -11.14 17.03
CA LEU A 196 14.44 -10.74 15.66
C LEU A 196 14.86 -9.26 15.60
N CYS A 197 16.10 -9.02 15.20
CA CYS A 197 16.63 -7.66 15.05
C CYS A 197 16.32 -7.15 13.63
N VAL A 198 15.38 -6.21 13.52
CA VAL A 198 14.89 -5.64 12.26
C VAL A 198 14.61 -4.15 12.41
N SER A 199 14.53 -3.43 11.28
CA SER A 199 13.99 -2.08 11.21
C SER A 199 12.78 -2.07 10.30
N TRP A 200 11.73 -1.38 10.68
CA TRP A 200 10.53 -1.31 9.86
C TRP A 200 9.77 0.00 10.02
N TRP A 201 8.97 0.32 9.00
CA TRP A 201 8.02 1.41 9.02
C TRP A 201 6.73 1.02 8.29
N THR A 202 5.64 1.74 8.55
CA THR A 202 4.32 1.42 8.00
C THR A 202 3.40 2.63 7.92
N ASN A 203 2.30 2.47 7.19
CA ASN A 203 1.21 3.43 7.19
C ASN A 203 0.22 3.12 8.32
N VAL A 204 -0.22 4.16 9.01
CA VAL A 204 -1.15 4.09 10.13
C VAL A 204 -2.28 5.11 9.98
N ARG A 205 -3.32 4.96 10.79
CA ARG A 205 -4.29 6.02 11.04
C ARG A 205 -3.97 6.62 12.41
N PHE A 206 -3.83 7.94 12.52
CA PHE A 206 -3.56 8.59 13.80
C PHE A 206 -4.80 8.55 14.71
N GLU A 207 -5.00 7.46 15.41
CA GLU A 207 -6.15 7.21 16.27
C GLU A 207 -5.74 6.97 17.74
N SER A 208 -6.67 7.13 18.66
CA SER A 208 -6.44 7.04 20.11
C SER A 208 -5.88 5.72 20.62
N ARG A 209 -5.97 4.65 19.81
CA ARG A 209 -5.40 3.33 20.15
C ARG A 209 -3.87 3.29 20.13
N TYR A 210 -3.21 4.26 19.50
CA TYR A 210 -1.76 4.40 19.57
C TYR A 210 -1.37 5.09 20.87
N THR A 211 -1.45 4.33 21.97
CA THR A 211 -1.03 4.76 23.31
C THR A 211 0.49 4.85 23.42
N GLY A 212 1.00 5.57 24.40
CA GLY A 212 2.46 5.67 24.65
C GLY A 212 3.11 4.29 24.79
N ASP A 213 2.48 3.38 25.55
CA ASP A 213 3.00 2.02 25.76
C ASP A 213 3.07 1.23 24.45
N LEU A 214 2.05 1.35 23.59
CA LEU A 214 2.08 0.69 22.28
C LEU A 214 3.19 1.26 21.39
N CYS A 215 3.36 2.59 21.37
CA CYS A 215 4.42 3.21 20.58
C CYS A 215 5.82 2.80 21.07
N LEU A 216 6.05 2.75 22.39
CA LEU A 216 7.30 2.25 22.98
C LEU A 216 7.55 0.78 22.64
N LEU A 217 6.50 -0.07 22.68
CA LEU A 217 6.60 -1.47 22.26
C LEU A 217 6.98 -1.59 20.78
N MET A 218 6.35 -0.80 19.89
CA MET A 218 6.68 -0.76 18.46
C MET A 218 8.13 -0.32 18.24
N ALA A 219 8.58 0.73 18.92
CA ALA A 219 9.96 1.18 18.85
C ALA A 219 10.96 0.09 19.29
N ALA A 220 10.69 -0.58 20.43
CA ALA A 220 11.50 -1.70 20.90
C ALA A 220 11.57 -2.86 19.89
N ALA A 221 10.50 -3.07 19.10
CA ALA A 221 10.43 -4.07 18.05
C ALA A 221 11.01 -3.59 16.70
N GLY A 222 11.65 -2.41 16.66
CA GLY A 222 12.35 -1.90 15.48
C GLY A 222 11.51 -0.99 14.57
N CYS A 223 10.35 -0.49 15.02
CA CYS A 223 9.64 0.55 14.29
C CYS A 223 10.42 1.86 14.35
N ILE A 224 10.81 2.39 13.21
CA ILE A 224 11.57 3.66 13.13
C ILE A 224 10.74 4.83 12.62
N ALA A 225 9.66 4.55 11.90
CA ALA A 225 8.82 5.59 11.33
C ALA A 225 7.39 5.11 11.09
N VAL A 226 6.47 6.06 11.08
CA VAL A 226 5.09 5.85 10.62
C VAL A 226 4.67 6.96 9.68
N SER A 227 3.88 6.61 8.66
CA SER A 227 3.17 7.57 7.81
C SER A 227 1.68 7.47 8.08
N GLY A 228 0.97 8.58 8.03
CA GLY A 228 -0.48 8.55 8.22
C GLY A 228 -1.20 9.78 7.67
N GLY A 229 -2.45 9.60 7.30
CA GLY A 229 -3.28 10.69 6.82
C GLY A 229 -3.84 11.51 7.98
N LEU A 230 -3.33 12.72 8.21
CA LEU A 230 -4.05 13.76 8.96
C LEU A 230 -5.14 14.37 8.06
N GLU A 231 -4.82 14.52 6.81
CA GLU A 231 -5.61 15.09 5.70
C GLU A 231 -5.79 16.62 5.87
N VAL A 232 -6.34 17.07 6.98
CA VAL A 232 -6.61 18.49 7.24
C VAL A 232 -6.74 18.74 8.74
N ALA A 233 -6.23 19.85 9.25
CA ALA A 233 -6.40 20.25 10.64
C ALA A 233 -7.75 20.99 10.86
N SER A 234 -8.86 20.30 10.59
CA SER A 234 -10.21 20.81 10.79
C SER A 234 -11.15 19.67 11.18
N ASP A 235 -11.63 19.68 12.44
CA ASP A 235 -12.59 18.69 12.94
C ASP A 235 -13.88 18.68 12.12
N ARG A 236 -14.31 19.85 11.65
CA ARG A 236 -15.46 20.00 10.75
C ARG A 236 -15.28 19.20 9.47
N LEU A 237 -14.11 19.30 8.83
CA LEU A 237 -13.80 18.59 7.60
C LEU A 237 -13.53 17.11 7.86
N LEU A 238 -12.81 16.74 8.91
CA LEU A 238 -12.58 15.35 9.30
C LEU A 238 -13.91 14.61 9.54
N LYS A 239 -14.84 15.24 10.25
CA LYS A 239 -16.20 14.71 10.46
C LYS A 239 -16.98 14.59 9.14
N LYS A 240 -16.96 15.65 8.30
CA LYS A 240 -17.62 15.65 6.99
C LYS A 240 -17.09 14.55 6.07
N ARG A 241 -15.81 14.19 6.21
CA ARG A 241 -15.14 13.14 5.43
C ARG A 241 -15.22 11.76 6.06
N ASN A 242 -15.90 11.64 7.19
CA ASN A 242 -16.05 10.39 7.93
C ASN A 242 -14.67 9.74 8.23
N LYS A 243 -13.66 10.58 8.54
CA LYS A 243 -12.31 10.10 8.86
C LYS A 243 -12.28 9.26 10.13
N GLY A 244 -13.20 9.52 11.09
CA GLY A 244 -13.32 8.76 12.34
C GLY A 244 -12.25 9.07 13.37
N VAL A 245 -11.55 10.19 13.23
CA VAL A 245 -10.62 10.76 14.19
C VAL A 245 -10.83 12.29 14.22
N ASP A 246 -10.48 12.91 15.32
CA ASP A 246 -10.41 14.36 15.47
C ASP A 246 -8.93 14.83 15.59
N ILE A 247 -8.73 16.14 15.55
CA ILE A 247 -7.38 16.74 15.61
C ILE A 247 -6.68 16.38 16.92
N ALA A 248 -7.40 16.42 18.04
CA ALA A 248 -6.82 16.14 19.36
C ALA A 248 -6.32 14.69 19.45
N GLN A 249 -7.10 13.73 18.96
CA GLN A 249 -6.71 12.31 18.88
C GLN A 249 -5.50 12.12 17.97
N ALA A 250 -5.49 12.75 16.79
CA ALA A 250 -4.38 12.66 15.86
C ALA A 250 -3.09 13.25 16.45
N ALA A 251 -3.18 14.44 17.06
CA ALA A 251 -2.05 15.09 17.72
C ALA A 251 -1.50 14.25 18.88
N LEU A 252 -2.38 13.63 19.69
CA LEU A 252 -1.97 12.74 20.76
C LEU A 252 -1.22 11.51 20.23
N ALA A 253 -1.74 10.87 19.20
CA ALA A 253 -1.10 9.72 18.57
C ALA A 253 0.27 10.08 17.99
N MET A 254 0.36 11.18 17.24
CA MET A 254 1.64 11.67 16.68
C MET A 254 2.66 12.00 17.78
N ARG A 255 2.21 12.65 18.88
CA ARG A 255 3.06 12.91 20.04
C ARG A 255 3.57 11.61 20.69
N ASN A 256 2.72 10.58 20.82
CA ASN A 256 3.11 9.30 21.40
C ASN A 256 4.17 8.60 20.54
N PHE A 257 4.04 8.62 19.22
CA PHE A 257 5.07 8.12 18.30
C PHE A 257 6.39 8.88 18.45
N SER A 258 6.34 10.21 18.40
CA SER A 258 7.54 11.05 18.54
C SER A 258 8.22 10.85 19.89
N TYR A 259 7.47 10.72 20.99
CA TYR A 259 8.00 10.44 22.31
C TYR A 259 8.71 9.08 22.40
N ALA A 260 8.19 8.08 21.66
CA ALA A 260 8.82 6.78 21.56
C ALA A 260 10.05 6.75 20.61
N GLY A 261 10.43 7.88 20.02
CA GLY A 261 11.54 7.97 19.05
C GLY A 261 11.19 7.52 17.64
N ILE A 262 9.91 7.34 17.34
CA ILE A 262 9.41 6.97 16.00
C ILE A 262 9.15 8.24 15.19
N MET A 263 9.75 8.35 14.02
CA MET A 263 9.50 9.46 13.09
C MET A 263 8.05 9.44 12.60
N VAL A 264 7.44 10.62 12.48
CA VAL A 264 6.06 10.77 12.03
C VAL A 264 6.01 11.56 10.73
N HIS A 265 5.34 11.00 9.74
CA HIS A 265 5.01 11.69 8.49
C HIS A 265 3.49 11.79 8.36
N ALA A 266 2.98 13.01 8.35
CA ALA A 266 1.56 13.28 8.18
C ALA A 266 1.25 13.70 6.74
N TYR A 267 0.33 13.00 6.09
CA TYR A 267 -0.20 13.41 4.80
C TYR A 267 -1.23 14.51 4.99
N LEU A 268 -1.10 15.57 4.19
CA LEU A 268 -2.06 16.67 4.10
C LEU A 268 -2.69 16.69 2.71
N MET A 269 -3.97 16.98 2.67
CA MET A 269 -4.74 17.16 1.44
C MET A 269 -5.38 18.54 1.44
N TYR A 270 -5.33 19.20 0.30
CA TYR A 270 -5.90 20.53 0.09
C TYR A 270 -6.98 20.49 -0.98
N GLY A 271 -7.88 21.47 -0.93
CA GLY A 271 -8.96 21.59 -1.90
C GLY A 271 -10.17 20.71 -1.63
N PHE A 272 -10.39 20.30 -0.38
CA PHE A 272 -11.64 19.65 -0.01
C PHE A 272 -12.84 20.57 -0.31
N PRO A 273 -13.94 20.06 -0.88
CA PRO A 273 -15.17 20.83 -1.02
C PRO A 273 -15.57 21.48 0.30
N THR A 274 -15.73 22.81 0.28
CA THR A 274 -16.03 23.68 1.43
C THR A 274 -14.86 23.97 2.38
N GLN A 275 -13.63 23.57 2.05
CA GLN A 275 -12.44 23.96 2.81
C GLN A 275 -12.23 25.48 2.66
N THR A 276 -11.98 26.16 3.77
CA THR A 276 -11.65 27.59 3.77
C THR A 276 -10.14 27.79 3.66
N LEU A 277 -9.72 29.00 3.28
CA LEU A 277 -8.32 29.38 3.26
C LEU A 277 -7.69 29.24 4.66
N GLN A 278 -8.42 29.64 5.72
CA GLN A 278 -7.93 29.52 7.10
C GLN A 278 -7.67 28.06 7.47
N GLU A 279 -8.60 27.14 7.15
CA GLU A 279 -8.40 25.69 7.42
C GLU A 279 -7.20 25.11 6.65
N SER A 280 -6.83 25.72 5.52
CA SER A 280 -5.60 25.33 4.80
C SER A 280 -4.35 25.84 5.51
N VAL A 281 -4.39 27.07 6.05
CA VAL A 281 -3.30 27.64 6.85
C VAL A 281 -3.13 26.86 8.16
N ASP A 282 -4.21 26.62 8.90
CA ASP A 282 -4.20 25.86 10.15
C ASP A 282 -3.62 24.45 9.97
N SER A 283 -3.72 23.90 8.75
CA SER A 283 -3.16 22.57 8.44
C SER A 283 -1.64 22.59 8.23
N LEU A 284 -1.04 23.77 8.01
CA LEU A 284 0.40 23.95 7.85
C LEU A 284 1.13 24.25 9.17
N GLU A 285 0.42 24.84 10.14
CA GLU A 285 0.91 25.15 11.49
C GLU A 285 0.88 23.92 12.40
#